data_7a5770300d7921fbfe31370e20a57437
#
_entry.id   7a5770300d7921fbfe31370e20a57437
#
_cell.length_a   1.000
_cell.length_b   1.000
_cell.length_c   1.000
_cell.angle_alpha   90.00
_cell.angle_beta   90.00
_cell.angle_gamma   90.00
#
_symmetry.space_group_name_H-M   'P 1'
#
loop_
_entity.id
_entity.type
_entity.pdbx_description
1 polymer ?
#
loop_
_entity_poly.entity_id
_entity_poly.type
_entity_poly.pdbx_seq_one_letter_code
_entity_poly.pdbx_strand_id
1 'polypeptide(L)'
;MSEEQIEFRFAGIQTMSKSLVALQLGETTADFIFEVKVETKVQAEVGNVIVVVIVKIINVNKQSVLAAYEICCIFQIIDFNNKILKNEAGLYVIPDILQKTFLPVSISTVRGIIFSDLVGTYLQNAIMPVIYITSFMPEDLNP
;
A
#
# COMPACT_ATOMS: atom_id res chain seq x y z
N MET A 1 2.61 -33.29 -1.54
CA MET A 1 3.25 -32.22 -0.77
C MET A 1 2.20 -31.30 -0.21
N SER A 2 2.15 -31.20 1.09
CA SER A 2 1.24 -30.24 1.70
C SER A 2 1.82 -28.85 1.47
N GLU A 3 1.08 -27.99 0.81
CA GLU A 3 1.42 -26.59 0.79
C GLU A 3 1.39 -26.09 2.22
N GLU A 4 2.46 -25.40 2.61
CA GLU A 4 2.53 -24.85 3.95
C GLU A 4 1.51 -23.73 4.06
N GLN A 5 0.48 -23.95 4.86
CA GLN A 5 -0.51 -22.91 5.11
C GLN A 5 -0.02 -21.96 6.18
N ILE A 6 0.09 -20.70 5.83
CA ILE A 6 0.42 -19.65 6.79
C ILE A 6 -0.87 -18.92 7.13
N GLU A 7 -1.25 -19.02 8.40
CA GLU A 7 -2.43 -18.34 8.89
C GLU A 7 -2.10 -16.89 9.26
N PHE A 8 -2.98 -15.99 8.87
CA PHE A 8 -2.83 -14.58 9.21
C PHE A 8 -4.20 -13.94 9.36
N ARG A 9 -4.23 -12.77 9.94
CA ARG A 9 -5.45 -11.96 9.98
C ARG A 9 -5.11 -10.50 9.64
N PHE A 10 -6.08 -9.81 9.05
CA PHE A 10 -5.98 -8.38 8.82
C PHE A 10 -6.24 -7.70 10.17
N ALA A 11 -5.19 -7.21 10.81
CA ALA A 11 -5.26 -6.74 12.20
C ALA A 11 -5.66 -5.27 12.32
N GLY A 12 -5.42 -4.47 11.28
CA GLY A 12 -5.77 -3.06 11.35
C GLY A 12 -5.32 -2.25 10.18
N ILE A 13 -5.83 -1.03 10.13
CA ILE A 13 -5.47 -0.02 9.14
C ILE A 13 -5.12 1.25 9.91
N GLN A 14 -4.00 1.87 9.57
CA GLN A 14 -3.59 3.11 10.21
C GLN A 14 -3.22 4.14 9.16
N THR A 15 -3.92 5.27 9.16
CA THR A 15 -3.56 6.40 8.31
C THR A 15 -2.47 7.19 9.02
N MET A 16 -1.26 7.16 8.45
CA MET A 16 -0.11 7.85 9.03
C MET A 16 -0.14 9.33 8.69
N SER A 17 -0.53 9.67 7.46
CA SER A 17 -0.69 11.05 7.04
C SER A 17 -1.66 11.14 5.87
N LYS A 18 -2.34 12.27 5.76
CA LYS A 18 -3.13 12.61 4.59
C LYS A 18 -3.14 14.12 4.42
N SER A 19 -3.16 14.55 3.17
CA SER A 19 -3.26 15.97 2.83
C SER A 19 -4.06 16.16 1.56
N LEU A 20 -4.79 17.25 1.50
CA LEU A 20 -5.50 17.71 0.33
C LEU A 20 -5.23 19.19 0.19
N VAL A 21 -4.59 19.59 -0.92
CA VAL A 21 -4.23 20.97 -1.17
C VAL A 21 -5.45 21.69 -1.74
N ALA A 22 -5.76 22.87 -1.22
CA ALA A 22 -6.85 23.69 -1.73
C ALA A 22 -6.53 24.18 -3.14
N LEU A 23 -7.55 24.14 -4.02
CA LEU A 23 -7.42 24.72 -5.36
C LEU A 23 -7.25 26.22 -5.27
N GLN A 24 -6.28 26.74 -6.02
CA GLN A 24 -6.14 28.19 -6.22
C GLN A 24 -7.11 28.66 -7.29
N LEU A 25 -7.44 29.93 -7.24
CA LEU A 25 -8.36 30.54 -8.20
C LEU A 25 -7.81 30.36 -9.63
N GLY A 26 -8.63 29.82 -10.53
CA GLY A 26 -8.25 29.60 -11.92
C GLY A 26 -7.53 28.30 -12.21
N GLU A 27 -7.26 27.48 -11.20
CA GLU A 27 -6.65 26.17 -11.41
C GLU A 27 -7.70 25.15 -11.91
N THR A 28 -7.26 24.32 -12.85
CA THR A 28 -8.08 23.19 -13.32
C THR A 28 -7.40 21.89 -12.89
N THR A 29 -8.22 20.88 -12.58
CA THR A 29 -7.75 19.55 -12.19
C THR A 29 -8.07 18.51 -13.25
N ALA A 30 -8.16 18.93 -14.51
CA ALA A 30 -8.54 18.04 -15.60
C ALA A 30 -7.53 16.91 -15.80
N ASP A 31 -6.26 17.20 -15.59
CA ASP A 31 -5.17 16.24 -15.83
C ASP A 31 -4.40 15.97 -14.54
N PHE A 32 -4.62 14.78 -13.99
CA PHE A 32 -3.87 14.33 -12.81
C PHE A 32 -3.41 12.88 -13.01
N ILE A 33 -2.35 12.52 -12.30
CA ILE A 33 -1.82 11.17 -12.27
C ILE A 33 -1.69 10.70 -10.82
N PHE A 34 -1.74 9.37 -10.65
CA PHE A 34 -1.46 8.74 -9.37
C PHE A 34 -0.04 8.21 -9.37
N GLU A 35 0.70 8.55 -8.32
CA GLU A 35 2.01 7.96 -8.04
C GLU A 35 1.84 7.08 -6.80
N VAL A 36 2.12 5.79 -6.94
CA VAL A 36 1.91 4.81 -5.88
C VAL A 36 3.23 4.14 -5.54
N LYS A 37 3.59 4.16 -4.27
CA LYS A 37 4.76 3.48 -3.75
C LYS A 37 4.32 2.55 -2.63
N VAL A 38 4.87 1.35 -2.60
CA VAL A 38 4.53 0.34 -1.59
C VAL A 38 5.81 -0.12 -0.91
N GLU A 39 5.78 -0.15 0.41
CA GLU A 39 6.86 -0.67 1.23
C GLU A 39 6.30 -1.73 2.17
N THR A 40 7.10 -2.75 2.46
CA THR A 40 6.74 -3.79 3.41
C THR A 40 7.70 -3.77 4.58
N LYS A 41 7.16 -3.76 5.79
CA LYS A 41 7.92 -3.74 7.03
C LYS A 41 7.51 -4.90 7.93
N VAL A 42 8.42 -5.35 8.76
CA VAL A 42 8.18 -6.43 9.71
C VAL A 42 8.33 -5.90 11.13
N GLN A 43 7.33 -6.15 11.97
CA GLN A 43 7.38 -5.90 13.41
C GLN A 43 7.43 -7.25 14.12
N ALA A 44 8.63 -7.79 14.27
CA ALA A 44 8.82 -9.13 14.80
C ALA A 44 8.37 -9.30 16.25
N GLU A 45 8.48 -8.23 17.05
CA GLU A 45 8.11 -8.26 18.48
C GLU A 45 6.64 -8.62 18.68
N VAL A 46 5.79 -8.24 17.74
CA VAL A 46 4.34 -8.49 17.81
C VAL A 46 3.84 -9.43 16.73
N GLY A 47 4.74 -9.93 15.89
CA GLY A 47 4.40 -10.86 14.83
C GLY A 47 3.61 -10.24 13.68
N ASN A 48 3.86 -8.98 13.36
CA ASN A 48 3.13 -8.26 12.32
C ASN A 48 3.97 -8.06 11.07
N VAL A 49 3.31 -8.13 9.92
CA VAL A 49 3.81 -7.62 8.65
C VAL A 49 2.96 -6.41 8.29
N ILE A 50 3.61 -5.31 7.97
CA ILE A 50 2.94 -4.05 7.66
C ILE A 50 3.23 -3.68 6.22
N VAL A 51 2.17 -3.44 5.44
CA VAL A 51 2.28 -2.91 4.09
C VAL A 51 1.95 -1.42 4.14
N VAL A 52 2.92 -0.60 3.81
CA VAL A 52 2.77 0.85 3.76
C VAL A 52 2.51 1.24 2.32
N VAL A 53 1.36 1.86 2.06
CA VAL A 53 0.99 2.33 0.73
C VAL A 53 1.03 3.85 0.75
N ILE A 54 1.88 4.42 -0.09
CA ILE A 54 2.06 5.86 -0.22
C ILE A 54 1.49 6.25 -1.58
N VAL A 55 0.49 7.13 -1.57
CA VAL A 55 -0.20 7.55 -2.78
C VAL A 55 -0.15 9.07 -2.89
N LYS A 56 0.25 9.56 -4.05
CA LYS A 56 0.20 10.97 -4.37
C LYS A 56 -0.65 11.17 -5.62
N ILE A 57 -1.49 12.19 -5.59
CA ILE A 57 -2.24 12.64 -6.76
C ILE A 57 -1.58 13.94 -7.23
N ILE A 58 -1.06 13.92 -8.43
CA ILE A 58 -0.20 14.98 -8.95
C ILE A 58 -0.89 15.65 -10.14
N ASN A 59 -0.89 16.99 -10.13
CA ASN A 59 -1.34 17.78 -11.27
C ASN A 59 -0.24 17.72 -12.34
N VAL A 60 -0.55 17.12 -13.48
CA VAL A 60 0.44 16.90 -14.56
C VAL A 60 0.97 18.23 -15.10
N ASN A 61 0.11 19.22 -15.24
CA ASN A 61 0.47 20.51 -15.85
C ASN A 61 1.43 21.33 -14.97
N LYS A 62 1.25 21.29 -13.66
CA LYS A 62 2.05 22.06 -12.71
C LYS A 62 3.03 21.22 -11.92
N GLN A 63 2.98 19.88 -12.08
CA GLN A 63 3.77 18.92 -11.31
C GLN A 63 3.67 19.13 -9.79
N SER A 64 2.51 19.63 -9.35
CA SER A 64 2.25 19.88 -7.94
C SER A 64 1.44 18.71 -7.33
N VAL A 65 1.72 18.40 -6.07
CA VAL A 65 0.97 17.39 -5.34
C VAL A 65 -0.36 17.99 -4.89
N LEU A 66 -1.46 17.39 -5.34
CA LEU A 66 -2.82 17.81 -4.96
C LEU A 66 -3.30 17.10 -3.71
N ALA A 67 -2.98 15.85 -3.57
CA ALA A 67 -3.32 15.04 -2.39
C ALA A 67 -2.23 14.03 -2.14
N ALA A 68 -2.01 13.68 -0.88
CA ALA A 68 -1.03 12.68 -0.49
C ALA A 68 -1.56 11.85 0.66
N TYR A 69 -1.30 10.55 0.63
CA TYR A 69 -1.72 9.59 1.63
C TYR A 69 -0.59 8.65 1.98
N GLU A 70 -0.43 8.36 3.26
CA GLU A 70 0.42 7.26 3.73
C GLU A 70 -0.43 6.41 4.66
N ILE A 71 -0.75 5.20 4.23
CA ILE A 71 -1.68 4.31 4.92
C ILE A 71 -1.00 2.96 5.12
N CYS A 72 -1.03 2.48 6.37
CA CYS A 72 -0.48 1.19 6.75
C CYS A 72 -1.59 0.17 6.87
N CYS A 73 -1.39 -0.98 6.24
CA CYS A 73 -2.24 -2.16 6.41
C CYS A 73 -1.45 -3.17 7.24
N ILE A 74 -2.02 -3.59 8.36
CA ILE A 74 -1.33 -4.40 9.37
C ILE A 74 -1.89 -5.82 9.32
N PHE A 75 -1.00 -6.79 9.11
CA PHE A 75 -1.33 -8.21 9.07
C PHE A 75 -0.62 -8.91 10.21
N GLN A 76 -1.36 -9.60 11.05
CA GLN A 76 -0.79 -10.41 12.11
C GLN A 76 -0.58 -11.83 11.59
N ILE A 77 0.63 -12.34 11.72
CA ILE A 77 0.99 -13.68 11.29
C ILE A 77 0.92 -14.61 12.49
N ILE A 78 0.13 -15.67 12.37
CA ILE A 78 0.05 -16.69 13.40
C ILE A 78 1.31 -17.55 13.32
N ASP A 79 1.93 -17.81 14.47
CA ASP A 79 3.19 -18.57 14.57
C ASP A 79 4.32 -17.88 13.76
N PHE A 80 4.43 -16.57 13.92
CA PHE A 80 5.36 -15.73 13.17
C PHE A 80 6.78 -16.27 13.15
N ASN A 81 7.32 -16.64 14.31
CA ASN A 81 8.73 -17.02 14.43
C ASN A 81 9.08 -18.27 13.61
N ASN A 82 8.12 -19.16 13.39
CA ASN A 82 8.31 -20.38 12.62
C ASN A 82 8.00 -20.19 11.14
N LYS A 83 7.24 -19.16 10.79
CA LYS A 83 6.77 -18.94 9.42
C LYS A 83 7.53 -17.85 8.68
N ILE A 84 8.02 -16.85 9.39
CA ILE A 84 8.79 -15.75 8.80
C ILE A 84 10.23 -15.88 9.27
N LEU A 85 11.10 -16.30 8.38
CA LEU A 85 12.48 -16.63 8.70
C LEU A 85 13.42 -15.52 8.22
N LYS A 86 14.58 -15.43 8.86
CA LYS A 86 15.63 -14.51 8.44
C LYS A 86 16.54 -15.19 7.42
N ASN A 87 17.02 -14.38 6.45
CA ASN A 87 18.04 -14.84 5.51
C ASN A 87 19.44 -14.75 6.14
N GLU A 88 20.48 -15.07 5.38
CA GLU A 88 21.86 -15.03 5.85
C GLU A 88 22.31 -13.63 6.27
N ALA A 89 21.71 -12.59 5.68
CA ALA A 89 22.02 -11.19 6.02
C ALA A 89 21.27 -10.70 7.28
N GLY A 90 20.46 -11.57 7.92
CA GLY A 90 19.70 -11.21 9.11
C GLY A 90 18.41 -10.47 8.81
N LEU A 91 17.98 -10.42 7.56
CA LEU A 91 16.75 -9.77 7.14
C LEU A 91 15.60 -10.77 7.06
N TYR A 92 14.41 -10.36 7.50
CA TYR A 92 13.23 -11.20 7.40
C TYR A 92 12.82 -11.37 5.95
N VAL A 93 12.51 -12.62 5.58
CA VAL A 93 12.02 -12.95 4.23
C VAL A 93 10.54 -13.28 4.34
N ILE A 94 9.71 -12.48 3.69
CA ILE A 94 8.28 -12.71 3.66
C ILE A 94 8.00 -13.70 2.52
N PRO A 95 7.37 -14.85 2.80
CA PRO A 95 7.05 -15.81 1.74
C PRO A 95 6.27 -15.19 0.60
N ASP A 96 6.58 -15.62 -0.61
CA ASP A 96 5.96 -15.11 -1.83
C ASP A 96 4.44 -15.18 -1.80
N ILE A 97 3.90 -16.28 -1.27
CA ILE A 97 2.45 -16.46 -1.17
C ILE A 97 1.79 -15.37 -0.31
N LEU A 98 2.47 -14.91 0.76
CA LEU A 98 1.95 -13.84 1.60
C LEU A 98 2.04 -12.49 0.87
N GLN A 99 3.12 -12.23 0.15
CA GLN A 99 3.24 -10.99 -0.61
C GLN A 99 2.16 -10.89 -1.68
N LYS A 100 1.89 -11.99 -2.39
CA LYS A 100 0.84 -12.06 -3.40
C LYS A 100 -0.56 -11.84 -2.83
N THR A 101 -0.74 -12.05 -1.53
CA THR A 101 -2.00 -11.83 -0.84
C THR A 101 -2.06 -10.42 -0.26
N PHE A 102 -1.01 -10.00 0.45
CA PHE A 102 -1.01 -8.73 1.20
C PHE A 102 -0.99 -7.51 0.29
N LEU A 103 -0.25 -7.55 -0.82
CA LEU A 103 -0.14 -6.40 -1.71
C LEU A 103 -1.47 -6.04 -2.36
N PRO A 104 -2.19 -6.96 -3.02
CA PRO A 104 -3.48 -6.60 -3.62
C PRO A 104 -4.54 -6.21 -2.60
N VAL A 105 -4.57 -6.86 -1.43
CA VAL A 105 -5.51 -6.50 -0.37
C VAL A 105 -5.22 -5.07 0.12
N SER A 106 -3.96 -4.74 0.35
CA SER A 106 -3.57 -3.42 0.83
C SER A 106 -3.86 -2.34 -0.21
N ILE A 107 -3.52 -2.57 -1.47
CA ILE A 107 -3.76 -1.60 -2.55
C ILE A 107 -5.25 -1.37 -2.74
N SER A 108 -6.06 -2.44 -2.74
CA SER A 108 -7.52 -2.31 -2.89
C SER A 108 -8.15 -1.60 -1.70
N THR A 109 -7.67 -1.88 -0.49
CA THR A 109 -8.15 -1.22 0.73
C THR A 109 -7.87 0.28 0.67
N VAL A 110 -6.63 0.64 0.32
CA VAL A 110 -6.23 2.05 0.22
C VAL A 110 -6.98 2.77 -0.90
N ARG A 111 -7.20 2.10 -2.03
CA ARG A 111 -8.03 2.66 -3.11
C ARG A 111 -9.42 3.04 -2.60
N GLY A 112 -10.05 2.15 -1.84
CA GLY A 112 -11.37 2.40 -1.27
C GLY A 112 -11.38 3.53 -0.25
N ILE A 113 -10.36 3.61 0.58
CA ILE A 113 -10.23 4.69 1.57
C ILE A 113 -10.08 6.04 0.87
N ILE A 114 -9.20 6.14 -0.12
CA ILE A 114 -8.98 7.38 -0.86
C ILE A 114 -10.24 7.79 -1.62
N PHE A 115 -10.89 6.84 -2.27
CA PHE A 115 -12.14 7.11 -2.97
C PHE A 115 -13.20 7.70 -2.03
N SER A 116 -13.36 7.08 -0.87
CA SER A 116 -14.32 7.55 0.13
C SER A 116 -13.94 8.92 0.70
N ASP A 117 -12.66 9.13 0.97
CA ASP A 117 -12.15 10.36 1.56
C ASP A 117 -12.29 11.56 0.62
N LEU A 118 -12.22 11.34 -0.69
CA LEU A 118 -12.30 12.41 -1.68
C LEU A 118 -13.73 12.78 -2.10
N VAL A 119 -14.73 12.05 -1.61
CA VAL A 119 -16.14 12.38 -1.89
C VAL A 119 -16.43 13.78 -1.36
N GLY A 120 -17.06 14.61 -2.19
CA GLY A 120 -17.37 15.99 -1.84
C GLY A 120 -16.22 16.98 -2.03
N THR A 121 -15.06 16.52 -2.47
CA THR A 121 -13.93 17.38 -2.81
C THR A 121 -13.81 17.56 -4.33
N TYR A 122 -12.93 18.46 -4.76
CA TYR A 122 -12.68 18.67 -6.18
C TYR A 122 -11.99 17.45 -6.85
N LEU A 123 -11.48 16.51 -6.07
CA LEU A 123 -10.87 15.28 -6.56
C LEU A 123 -11.81 14.06 -6.47
N GLN A 124 -13.10 14.28 -6.28
CA GLN A 124 -14.04 13.15 -6.09
C GLN A 124 -14.10 12.19 -7.29
N ASN A 125 -13.74 12.67 -8.49
CA ASN A 125 -13.69 11.81 -9.68
C ASN A 125 -12.32 11.19 -9.92
N ALA A 126 -11.35 11.46 -9.07
CA ALA A 126 -10.03 10.85 -9.14
C ALA A 126 -10.10 9.45 -8.56
N ILE A 127 -9.97 8.45 -9.42
CA ILE A 127 -10.01 7.05 -9.00
C ILE A 127 -8.65 6.42 -9.23
N MET A 128 -8.08 5.90 -8.15
CA MET A 128 -6.79 5.21 -8.21
C MET A 128 -6.91 4.02 -9.16
N PRO A 129 -6.01 3.89 -10.16
CA PRO A 129 -6.11 2.84 -11.15
C PRO A 129 -5.85 1.46 -10.56
N VAL A 130 -6.25 0.42 -11.29
CA VAL A 130 -5.89 -0.95 -10.96
C VAL A 130 -4.38 -1.10 -11.20
N ILE A 131 -3.69 -1.62 -10.19
CA ILE A 131 -2.24 -1.74 -10.21
C ILE A 131 -1.89 -3.22 -10.19
N TYR A 132 -1.02 -3.63 -11.11
CA TYR A 132 -0.55 -5.00 -11.17
C TYR A 132 0.47 -5.25 -10.06
N ILE A 133 0.21 -6.26 -9.25
CA ILE A 133 1.01 -6.59 -8.07
C ILE A 133 2.50 -6.83 -8.41
N THR A 134 2.78 -7.39 -9.58
CA THR A 134 4.14 -7.68 -10.01
C THR A 134 5.02 -6.44 -10.10
N SER A 135 4.41 -5.25 -10.23
CA SER A 135 5.14 -3.98 -10.27
C SER A 135 5.83 -3.65 -8.95
N PHE A 136 5.40 -4.26 -7.85
CA PHE A 136 5.91 -3.97 -6.50
C PHE A 136 6.67 -5.13 -5.88
N MET A 137 6.79 -6.25 -6.58
CA MET A 137 7.52 -7.40 -6.05
C MET A 137 9.01 -7.24 -6.32
N PRO A 138 9.87 -7.74 -5.40
CA PRO A 138 11.30 -7.76 -5.65
C PRO A 138 11.65 -8.46 -6.96
N GLU A 139 12.71 -8.00 -7.63
CA GLU A 139 13.11 -8.56 -8.93
C GLU A 139 13.41 -10.05 -8.88
N ASP A 140 13.96 -10.54 -7.78
CA ASP A 140 14.27 -11.95 -7.60
C ASP A 140 13.02 -12.83 -7.46
N LEU A 141 11.85 -12.24 -7.28
CA LEU A 141 10.56 -12.94 -7.26
C LEU A 141 9.82 -12.87 -8.58
N ASN A 142 10.34 -12.10 -9.54
CA ASN A 142 9.80 -12.05 -10.90
C ASN A 142 10.47 -13.15 -11.74
N PRO A 143 9.69 -14.06 -12.31
CA PRO A 143 10.25 -15.09 -13.18
C PRO A 143 10.88 -14.50 -14.43
#